data_37daea761553978569634a5914b1cc70
#
_entry.id   37daea761553978569634a5914b1cc70
#
_cell.length_a   1.000
_cell.length_b   1.000
_cell.length_c   1.000
_cell.angle_alpha   90.00
_cell.angle_beta   90.00
_cell.angle_gamma   90.00
#
_symmetry.space_group_name_H-M   'P 1'
#
loop_
_entity.id
_entity.type
_entity.pdbx_description
1 polymer ?
#
loop_
_entity_poly.entity_id
_entity_poly.type
_entity_poly.pdbx_seq_one_letter_code
_entity_poly.pdbx_strand_id
1 'polypeptide(L)'
;MAKKASKQALKVEEVQLCDYELVVIISPEVMDEKLEAMIDNISKFITEGGGIISSVDRWGKRKLAYPIKHFMEGNYVLAQFKLKPALGKELEARLQILEEVVRHLLIKID
;
A
#
# COMPACT_ATOMS: atom_id res chain seq x y z
N MET A 1 17.47 19.13 -27.31
CA MET A 1 16.84 19.23 -26.86
C MET A 1 16.07 18.77 -26.54
N ALA A 2 16.31 18.63 -26.41
CA ALA A 2 15.55 18.66 -25.87
C ALA A 2 15.05 18.09 -25.51
N LYS A 3 15.44 18.06 -25.61
CA LYS A 3 14.92 18.01 -25.14
C LYS A 3 14.43 17.70 -24.63
N LYS A 4 14.82 17.64 -24.73
CA LYS A 4 14.26 17.69 -24.16
C LYS A 4 13.51 17.51 -23.84
N ALA A 5 13.86 17.52 -24.11
CA ALA A 5 13.06 17.73 -23.62
C ALA A 5 12.42 17.15 -23.49
N SER A 6 12.70 17.23 -23.73
CA SER A 6 11.99 17.10 -23.34
C SER A 6 11.62 16.41 -22.97
N LYS A 7 12.01 16.44 -23.00
CA LYS A 7 11.64 16.11 -22.39
C LYS A 7 11.14 16.11 -21.82
N GLN A 8 11.40 16.37 -21.60
CA GLN A 8 10.79 16.65 -20.79
C GLN A 8 9.74 16.70 -20.61
N ALA A 9 10.10 17.15 -20.92
CA ALA A 9 8.77 17.34 -20.52
C ALA A 9 7.91 16.18 -20.43
N LEU A 10 7.91 15.51 -20.91
CA LEU A 10 7.18 14.48 -20.73
C LEU A 10 7.41 13.73 -19.61
N LYS A 11 8.36 13.90 -19.13
CA LYS A 11 8.56 13.25 -17.98
C LYS A 11 7.93 13.74 -16.84
N VAL A 12 7.47 14.84 -16.85
CA VAL A 12 6.71 15.36 -15.77
C VAL A 12 5.59 14.44 -15.41
N GLU A 13 4.93 13.90 -16.39
CA GLU A 13 3.87 13.02 -16.10
C GLU A 13 4.35 11.77 -15.46
N GLU A 14 5.52 11.33 -15.88
CA GLU A 14 6.06 10.10 -15.36
C GLU A 14 6.35 10.18 -13.91
N VAL A 15 6.73 11.35 -13.43
CA VAL A 15 7.07 11.49 -12.03
C VAL A 15 5.93 12.01 -11.20
N GLN A 16 4.77 12.18 -11.82
CA GLN A 16 3.65 12.68 -11.07
C GLN A 16 3.13 11.63 -10.12
N LEU A 17 3.07 11.98 -8.85
CA LEU A 17 2.64 11.08 -7.80
C LEU A 17 1.22 11.40 -7.40
N CYS A 18 0.47 10.36 -7.05
CA CYS A 18 -0.88 10.51 -6.56
C CYS A 18 -0.91 10.18 -5.09
N ASP A 19 -1.81 10.80 -4.36
CA ASP A 19 -1.98 10.52 -2.94
C ASP A 19 -2.88 9.31 -2.77
N TYR A 20 -2.41 8.37 -1.96
CA TYR A 20 -3.16 7.14 -1.70
C TYR A 20 -3.31 6.90 -0.22
N GLU A 21 -4.40 6.24 0.11
CA GLU A 21 -4.61 5.73 1.44
C GLU A 21 -4.85 4.23 1.32
N LEU A 22 -4.09 3.45 2.06
CA LEU A 22 -4.17 1.99 2.00
C LEU A 22 -4.58 1.46 3.35
N VAL A 23 -5.63 0.67 3.36
CA VAL A 23 -6.03 -0.06 4.56
C VAL A 23 -5.83 -1.54 4.27
N VAL A 24 -5.06 -2.20 5.12
CA VAL A 24 -4.81 -3.64 4.98
C VAL A 24 -5.27 -4.31 6.25
N ILE A 25 -6.07 -5.35 6.09
CA ILE A 25 -6.47 -6.19 7.20
C ILE A 25 -5.73 -7.50 7.06
N ILE A 26 -4.88 -7.79 8.03
CA ILE A 26 -4.01 -8.96 7.98
C ILE A 26 -4.54 -9.98 8.96
N SER A 27 -4.39 -11.25 8.61
CA SER A 27 -4.88 -12.37 9.42
C SER A 27 -4.46 -12.20 10.88
N PRO A 28 -5.37 -12.43 11.83
CA PRO A 28 -5.03 -12.32 13.25
C PRO A 28 -4.05 -13.40 13.69
N GLU A 29 -3.83 -14.41 12.87
CA GLU A 29 -2.90 -15.48 13.19
C GLU A 29 -1.46 -15.13 12.86
N VAL A 30 -1.24 -14.03 12.16
CA VAL A 30 0.11 -13.60 11.78
C VAL A 30 0.80 -13.02 13.01
N MET A 31 2.00 -13.51 13.29
CA MET A 31 2.76 -13.04 14.44
C MET A 31 3.38 -11.68 14.18
N ASP A 32 3.68 -10.97 15.25
CA ASP A 32 4.17 -9.60 15.16
C ASP A 32 5.40 -9.47 14.27
N GLU A 33 6.31 -10.41 14.36
CA GLU A 33 7.52 -10.35 13.55
C GLU A 33 7.22 -10.37 12.07
N LYS A 34 6.31 -11.26 11.67
CA LYS A 34 5.95 -11.37 10.28
C LYS A 34 5.11 -10.17 9.85
N LEU A 35 4.28 -9.68 10.77
CA LEU A 35 3.46 -8.51 10.49
C LEU A 35 4.35 -7.31 10.18
N GLU A 36 5.40 -7.11 10.98
CA GLU A 36 6.31 -6.01 10.72
C GLU A 36 7.07 -6.20 9.41
N ALA A 37 7.44 -7.44 9.10
CA ALA A 37 8.11 -7.72 7.84
C ALA A 37 7.21 -7.40 6.66
N MET A 38 5.93 -7.69 6.76
CA MET A 38 5.00 -7.38 5.70
C MET A 38 4.85 -5.87 5.52
N ILE A 39 4.78 -5.14 6.62
CA ILE A 39 4.69 -3.68 6.57
C ILE A 39 5.96 -3.11 5.95
N ASP A 40 7.12 -3.63 6.34
CA ASP A 40 8.38 -3.19 5.77
C ASP A 40 8.45 -3.45 4.29
N ASN A 41 7.96 -4.59 3.83
CA ASN A 41 7.97 -4.92 2.42
C ASN A 41 7.09 -3.96 1.62
N ILE A 42 5.95 -3.60 2.17
CA ILE A 42 5.07 -2.63 1.52
C ILE A 42 5.75 -1.27 1.45
N SER A 43 6.36 -0.84 2.56
CA SER A 43 7.06 0.43 2.62
C SER A 43 8.20 0.47 1.62
N LYS A 44 8.94 -0.63 1.54
CA LYS A 44 10.07 -0.73 0.63
C LYS A 44 9.62 -0.65 -0.83
N PHE A 45 8.54 -1.33 -1.15
CA PHE A 45 8.00 -1.26 -2.50
C PHE A 45 7.66 0.18 -2.88
N ILE A 46 7.04 0.91 -1.96
CA ILE A 46 6.65 2.29 -2.20
C ILE A 46 7.87 3.17 -2.40
N THR A 47 8.85 3.09 -1.51
CA THR A 47 10.02 3.96 -1.61
C THR A 47 10.91 3.61 -2.79
N GLU A 48 11.05 2.33 -3.10
CA GLU A 48 11.85 1.93 -4.25
C GLU A 48 11.19 2.34 -5.56
N GLY A 49 9.89 2.50 -5.56
CA GLY A 49 9.17 2.98 -6.72
C GLY A 49 9.17 4.49 -6.86
N GLY A 50 9.91 5.19 -6.02
CA GLY A 50 9.97 6.64 -6.06
C GLY A 50 8.86 7.30 -5.27
N GLY A 51 8.12 6.54 -4.49
CA GLY A 51 7.05 7.10 -3.69
C GLY A 51 7.53 7.69 -2.39
N ILE A 52 6.63 8.38 -1.72
CA ILE A 52 6.91 9.04 -0.45
C ILE A 52 5.86 8.59 0.55
N ILE A 53 6.30 8.04 1.67
CA ILE A 53 5.39 7.59 2.71
C ILE A 53 5.16 8.72 3.69
N SER A 54 3.90 9.07 3.90
CA SER A 54 3.52 10.10 4.85
C SER A 54 3.32 9.53 6.24
N SER A 55 2.66 8.38 6.33
CA SER A 55 2.44 7.76 7.63
C SER A 55 2.10 6.29 7.44
N VAL A 56 2.43 5.50 8.47
CA VAL A 56 2.05 4.10 8.53
C VAL A 56 1.64 3.85 9.98
N ASP A 57 0.37 3.50 10.18
CA ASP A 57 -0.16 3.26 11.51
C ASP A 57 -0.62 1.82 11.66
N ARG A 58 -0.20 1.19 12.73
CA ARG A 58 -0.69 -0.13 13.09
C ARG A 58 -1.78 0.06 14.14
N TRP A 59 -3.00 -0.29 13.76
CA TRP A 59 -4.11 -0.14 14.70
C TRP A 59 -4.27 -1.34 15.60
N GLY A 60 -3.58 -2.44 15.31
CA GLY A 60 -3.69 -3.64 16.10
C GLY A 60 -4.90 -4.47 15.72
N LYS A 61 -5.19 -5.45 16.56
CA LYS A 61 -6.32 -6.33 16.30
C LYS A 61 -7.63 -5.64 16.59
N ARG A 62 -8.54 -5.77 15.65
CA ARG A 62 -9.87 -5.20 15.79
C ARG A 62 -10.90 -6.17 15.29
N LYS A 63 -12.09 -6.11 15.85
CA LYS A 63 -13.19 -6.94 15.39
C LYS A 63 -13.66 -6.44 14.04
N LEU A 64 -13.96 -7.40 13.16
CA LEU A 64 -14.54 -7.08 11.87
C LEU A 64 -16.03 -6.88 12.04
N ALA A 65 -16.61 -6.01 11.20
CA ALA A 65 -18.03 -5.79 11.24
C ALA A 65 -18.81 -7.06 10.91
N TYR A 66 -18.22 -7.90 10.08
CA TYR A 66 -18.76 -9.20 9.72
C TYR A 66 -17.58 -10.11 9.40
N PRO A 67 -17.74 -11.42 9.51
CA PRO A 67 -16.63 -12.33 9.25
C PRO A 67 -16.15 -12.23 7.82
N ILE A 68 -14.83 -12.22 7.63
CA ILE A 68 -14.22 -12.25 6.31
C ILE A 68 -13.29 -13.45 6.30
N LYS A 69 -13.47 -14.35 5.34
CA LYS A 69 -12.66 -15.56 5.22
C LYS A 69 -12.57 -16.31 6.56
N HIS A 70 -13.70 -16.38 7.25
CA HIS A 70 -13.81 -17.08 8.54
C HIS A 70 -13.16 -16.37 9.71
N PHE A 71 -12.55 -15.22 9.49
CA PHE A 71 -11.94 -14.48 10.58
C PHE A 71 -12.93 -13.47 11.15
N MET A 72 -12.97 -13.37 12.46
CA MET A 72 -13.81 -12.39 13.15
C MET A 72 -13.03 -11.15 13.52
N GLU A 73 -11.71 -11.22 13.43
CA GLU A 73 -10.80 -10.13 13.78
C GLU A 73 -9.73 -10.02 12.73
N GLY A 74 -9.01 -8.93 12.75
CA GLY A 74 -7.87 -8.75 11.89
C GLY A 74 -6.95 -7.67 12.42
N ASN A 75 -5.70 -7.72 11.96
CA ASN A 75 -4.74 -6.67 12.27
C ASN A 75 -4.88 -5.58 11.24
N TYR A 76 -5.25 -4.38 11.70
CA TYR A 76 -5.46 -3.25 10.81
C TYR A 76 -4.19 -2.44 10.67
N VAL A 77 -3.81 -2.14 9.44
CA VAL A 77 -2.69 -1.27 9.13
C VAL A 77 -3.18 -0.22 8.16
N LEU A 78 -2.92 1.03 8.48
CA LEU A 78 -3.30 2.15 7.64
C LEU A 78 -2.06 2.88 7.18
N ALA A 79 -1.91 3.08 5.88
CA ALA A 79 -0.76 3.78 5.32
C ALA A 79 -1.23 4.90 4.41
N GLN A 80 -0.54 6.03 4.49
CA GLN A 80 -0.79 7.16 3.59
C GLN A 80 0.52 7.46 2.88
N PHE A 81 0.46 7.55 1.55
CA PHE A 81 1.67 7.71 0.77
C PHE A 81 1.37 8.29 -0.59
N LYS A 82 2.42 8.69 -1.28
CA LYS A 82 2.34 9.13 -2.66
C LYS A 82 3.05 8.12 -3.53
N LEU A 83 2.46 7.81 -4.67
CA LEU A 83 3.03 6.79 -5.55
C LEU A 83 2.49 7.01 -6.95
N LYS A 84 3.25 6.55 -7.95
CA LYS A 84 2.78 6.59 -9.32
C LYS A 84 1.58 5.66 -9.49
N PRO A 85 0.57 6.05 -10.26
CA PRO A 85 -0.62 5.23 -10.42
C PRO A 85 -0.33 3.82 -10.92
N ALA A 86 0.62 3.67 -11.84
CA ALA A 86 0.95 2.34 -12.37
C ALA A 86 1.47 1.44 -11.25
N LEU A 87 2.26 1.99 -10.33
CA LEU A 87 2.79 1.22 -9.22
C LEU A 87 1.73 0.96 -8.17
N GLY A 88 0.73 1.84 -8.07
CA GLY A 88 -0.39 1.58 -7.18
C GLY A 88 -1.13 0.32 -7.57
N LYS A 89 -1.35 0.14 -8.87
CA LYS A 89 -2.00 -1.08 -9.35
C LYS A 89 -1.14 -2.31 -9.08
N GLU A 90 0.16 -2.18 -9.25
CA GLU A 90 1.06 -3.30 -8.99
C GLU A 90 1.07 -3.65 -7.51
N LEU A 91 1.04 -2.65 -6.64
CA LEU A 91 0.98 -2.89 -5.21
C LEU A 91 -0.28 -3.65 -4.84
N GLU A 92 -1.40 -3.24 -5.41
CA GLU A 92 -2.67 -3.90 -5.16
C GLU A 92 -2.63 -5.36 -5.60
N ALA A 93 -2.03 -5.63 -6.76
CA ALA A 93 -1.91 -6.98 -7.26
C ALA A 93 -1.06 -7.84 -6.32
N ARG A 94 0.01 -7.26 -5.77
CA ARG A 94 0.86 -8.00 -4.84
C ARG A 94 0.12 -8.34 -3.56
N LEU A 95 -0.68 -7.39 -3.04
CA LEU A 95 -1.44 -7.64 -1.83
C LEU A 95 -2.49 -8.71 -2.05
N GLN A 96 -3.05 -8.76 -3.24
CA GLN A 96 -4.13 -9.68 -3.54
C GLN A 96 -3.70 -11.14 -3.49
N ILE A 97 -2.44 -11.43 -3.78
CA ILE A 97 -1.96 -12.81 -3.79
C ILE A 97 -1.40 -13.28 -2.45
N LEU A 98 -1.31 -12.40 -1.47
CA LEU A 98 -0.80 -12.79 -0.16
C LEU A 98 -1.92 -13.41 0.67
N GLU A 99 -1.68 -14.63 1.13
CA GLU A 99 -2.69 -15.32 1.92
C GLU A 99 -2.94 -14.66 3.26
N GLU A 100 -1.92 -14.01 3.78
CA GLU A 100 -2.02 -13.35 5.07
C GLU A 100 -2.90 -12.12 5.02
N VAL A 101 -3.13 -11.57 3.84
CA VAL A 101 -3.97 -10.38 3.69
C VAL A 101 -5.41 -10.83 3.57
N VAL A 102 -6.21 -10.53 4.58
CA VAL A 102 -7.62 -10.88 4.59
C VAL A 102 -8.38 -9.95 3.66
N ARG A 103 -8.03 -8.68 3.69
CA ARG A 103 -8.68 -7.69 2.84
C ARG A 103 -7.77 -6.49 2.69
N HIS A 104 -7.84 -5.83 1.55
CA HIS A 104 -7.12 -4.58 1.34
C HIS A 104 -8.02 -3.60 0.62
N LEU A 105 -7.76 -2.33 0.84
CA LEU A 105 -8.50 -1.26 0.19
C LEU A 105 -7.52 -0.13 -0.11
N LEU A 106 -7.32 0.14 -1.39
CA LEU A 106 -6.44 1.22 -1.82
C LEU A 106 -7.29 2.31 -2.44
N ILE A 107 -7.22 3.50 -1.86
CA ILE A 107 -8.04 4.62 -2.28
C ILE A 107 -7.14 5.74 -2.76
N LYS A 108 -7.44 6.27 -3.94
CA LYS A 108 -6.77 7.44 -4.44
C LYS A 108 -7.50 8.66 -3.89
N ILE A 109 -6.76 9.51 -3.18
CA ILE A 109 -7.38 10.59 -2.43
C ILE A 109 -7.59 11.85 -3.24
N ASP A 110 -6.63 12.22 -4.09
CA ASP A 110 -6.73 13.51 -4.81
C ASP A 110 -7.60 13.48 -6.04
#